data_367ae4a34b1a3f2250cb711b2f874032
#
_entry.id   367ae4a34b1a3f2250cb711b2f874032
#
_cell.length_a   1.000
_cell.length_b   1.000
_cell.length_c   1.000
_cell.angle_alpha   90.00
_cell.angle_beta   90.00
_cell.angle_gamma   90.00
#
_symmetry.space_group_name_H-M   'P 1'
#
loop_
_entity.id
_entity.type
_entity.pdbx_description
1 polymer ?
#
loop_
_entity_poly.entity_id
_entity_poly.type
_entity_poly.pdbx_seq_one_letter_code
_entity_poly.pdbx_strand_id
1 'polypeptide(L)'
;MVNLIKILQFILIFLVINSGALALTSSSFLISQSAFNNYDYSSTLLKFNMDKVTLSQKSLLDKAIAAIITEDLVLALKIADKILSENKNNPEALIIKTTSLYKDKKFKDIIELRDNMLQPSELLDFIFFADNRLKNNSTISNALVELVSSSYSNNEQSRLNYNFLLFYTSLAKILDPKNDRAMIIKAELFSQVGQDKVASDIYAKIDKESIYYLDAQNSLARHYLFNNTYEEAETKIKSLVENNNNNYSLKKTLGDFYRYNKKYDLALDVYDEMIKENQDDLWNIFYMRGICYEQKDEWYLAEKDFLRSLEIRPGTPNVLNYLAYGWVERDIKLDRSLKMLEEAYKANPDSFYIIDSLAWAHFKKNNLSEAARLMEKVIDIAPGEAISLDHLGDIYYAMNRKREAIHFWQQALELAEPEDEITEDVQSKLDNINAG
;
A
#
# COMPACT_ATOMS: atom_id res chain seq x y z
N MET A 1 7.33 -19.85 -16.50
CA MET A 1 6.34 -18.80 -16.13
C MET A 1 4.88 -19.27 -16.30
N VAL A 2 4.45 -19.79 -17.44
CA VAL A 2 3.04 -20.20 -17.66
C VAL A 2 2.58 -21.34 -16.72
N ASN A 3 3.45 -22.25 -16.30
CA ASN A 3 3.11 -23.36 -15.39
C ASN A 3 2.96 -22.89 -13.92
N LEU A 4 3.69 -21.85 -13.51
CA LEU A 4 3.60 -21.33 -12.14
C LEU A 4 2.25 -20.65 -11.86
N ILE A 5 1.71 -19.94 -12.86
CA ILE A 5 0.39 -19.26 -12.78
C ILE A 5 -0.73 -20.29 -12.67
N LYS A 6 -0.61 -21.43 -13.37
CA LYS A 6 -1.59 -22.54 -13.27
C LYS A 6 -1.55 -23.22 -11.91
N ILE A 7 -0.37 -23.36 -11.29
CA ILE A 7 -0.21 -23.94 -9.95
C ILE A 7 -0.88 -23.03 -8.90
N LEU A 8 -0.67 -21.71 -8.99
CA LEU A 8 -1.31 -20.72 -8.11
C LEU A 8 -2.83 -20.66 -8.29
N GLN A 9 -3.33 -20.76 -9.52
CA GLN A 9 -4.77 -20.85 -9.78
C GLN A 9 -5.40 -22.15 -9.25
N PHE A 10 -4.68 -23.26 -9.29
CA PHE A 10 -5.18 -24.55 -8.74
C PHE A 10 -5.28 -24.51 -7.21
N ILE A 11 -4.35 -23.86 -6.51
CA ILE A 11 -4.38 -23.67 -5.05
C ILE A 11 -5.58 -22.79 -4.63
N LEU A 12 -5.94 -21.77 -5.42
CA LEU A 12 -7.09 -20.90 -5.14
C LEU A 12 -8.46 -21.58 -5.35
N ILE A 13 -8.59 -22.49 -6.33
CA ILE A 13 -9.87 -23.12 -6.69
C ILE A 13 -10.26 -24.24 -5.73
N PHE A 14 -9.31 -24.92 -5.06
CA PHE A 14 -9.61 -26.04 -4.16
C PHE A 14 -10.18 -25.64 -2.79
N LEU A 15 -10.13 -24.35 -2.42
CA LEU A 15 -10.59 -23.82 -1.13
C LEU A 15 -12.09 -23.51 -1.05
N VAL A 16 -12.86 -23.67 -2.13
CA VAL A 16 -14.27 -23.22 -2.18
C VAL A 16 -15.30 -24.35 -1.97
N ILE A 17 -14.93 -25.64 -1.99
CA ILE A 17 -15.93 -26.73 -1.89
C ILE A 17 -15.58 -27.70 -0.76
N ASN A 18 -16.09 -27.44 0.43
CA ASN A 18 -16.71 -28.47 1.29
C ASN A 18 -17.30 -27.81 2.56
N SER A 19 -18.55 -27.38 2.44
CA SER A 19 -19.39 -27.02 3.59
C SER A 19 -20.19 -28.23 4.01
N GLY A 20 -19.95 -28.72 5.22
CA GLY A 20 -20.81 -29.74 5.79
C GLY A 20 -20.33 -30.24 7.16
N ALA A 21 -20.58 -29.49 8.20
CA ALA A 21 -21.02 -29.93 9.53
C ALA A 21 -21.19 -28.69 10.42
N LEU A 22 -22.42 -28.35 10.73
CA LEU A 22 -22.77 -27.39 11.81
C LEU A 22 -22.36 -28.01 13.14
N ALA A 23 -21.08 -27.89 13.52
CA ALA A 23 -20.66 -28.03 14.89
C ALA A 23 -20.98 -26.73 15.61
N LEU A 24 -21.64 -26.79 16.77
CA LEU A 24 -21.78 -25.67 17.70
C LEU A 24 -20.36 -25.17 18.02
N THR A 25 -19.96 -24.09 17.32
CA THR A 25 -18.64 -23.51 17.49
C THR A 25 -18.64 -22.67 18.76
N SER A 26 -17.65 -22.90 19.63
CA SER A 26 -17.46 -22.07 20.82
C SER A 26 -17.13 -20.62 20.43
N SER A 27 -17.38 -19.70 21.34
CA SER A 27 -17.02 -18.29 21.15
C SER A 27 -15.53 -18.09 20.87
N SER A 28 -14.67 -18.89 21.50
CA SER A 28 -13.21 -18.85 21.31
C SER A 28 -12.81 -19.27 19.90
N PHE A 29 -13.49 -20.25 19.30
CA PHE A 29 -13.25 -20.66 17.93
C PHE A 29 -13.62 -19.54 16.94
N LEU A 30 -14.78 -18.91 17.10
CA LEU A 30 -15.19 -17.78 16.25
C LEU A 30 -14.24 -16.60 16.39
N ILE A 31 -13.79 -16.29 17.61
CA ILE A 31 -12.80 -15.24 17.86
C ILE A 31 -11.47 -15.60 17.18
N SER A 32 -11.00 -16.86 17.25
CA SER A 32 -9.75 -17.25 16.61
C SER A 32 -9.82 -17.18 15.08
N GLN A 33 -10.96 -17.55 14.48
CA GLN A 33 -11.17 -17.41 13.05
C GLN A 33 -11.25 -15.93 12.62
N SER A 34 -11.91 -15.10 13.41
CA SER A 34 -11.94 -13.66 13.18
C SER A 34 -10.53 -13.06 13.28
N ALA A 35 -9.76 -13.43 14.30
CA ALA A 35 -8.38 -12.98 14.49
C ALA A 35 -7.50 -13.38 13.29
N PHE A 36 -7.62 -14.64 12.79
CA PHE A 36 -6.90 -15.10 11.60
C PHE A 36 -7.26 -14.29 10.36
N ASN A 37 -8.54 -14.02 10.15
CA ASN A 37 -9.02 -13.23 9.02
C ASN A 37 -8.58 -11.75 9.11
N ASN A 38 -8.31 -11.25 10.31
CA ASN A 38 -7.79 -9.91 10.58
C ASN A 38 -6.26 -9.91 10.79
N TYR A 39 -5.57 -10.99 10.42
CA TYR A 39 -4.12 -11.13 10.47
C TYR A 39 -3.49 -10.98 11.86
N ASP A 40 -4.28 -11.14 12.94
CA ASP A 40 -3.80 -11.23 14.33
C ASP A 40 -3.51 -12.70 14.70
N TYR A 41 -2.34 -13.16 14.29
CA TYR A 41 -1.94 -14.55 14.45
C TYR A 41 -1.67 -14.93 15.90
N SER A 42 -1.22 -14.00 16.72
CA SER A 42 -0.99 -14.25 18.15
C SER A 42 -2.29 -14.54 18.88
N SER A 43 -3.33 -13.72 18.69
CA SER A 43 -4.67 -13.97 19.21
C SER A 43 -5.30 -15.22 18.62
N THR A 44 -5.05 -15.50 17.33
CA THR A 44 -5.46 -16.74 16.66
C THR A 44 -4.98 -17.95 17.44
N LEU A 45 -3.68 -18.07 17.70
CA LEU A 45 -3.09 -19.22 18.40
C LEU A 45 -3.55 -19.31 19.85
N LEU A 46 -3.62 -18.18 20.55
CA LEU A 46 -4.05 -18.13 21.94
C LEU A 46 -5.47 -18.71 22.09
N LYS A 47 -6.39 -18.31 21.23
CA LYS A 47 -7.80 -18.72 21.28
C LYS A 47 -8.02 -20.16 20.79
N PHE A 48 -7.32 -20.61 19.76
CA PHE A 48 -7.34 -22.02 19.33
C PHE A 48 -6.89 -22.99 20.43
N ASN A 49 -6.01 -22.58 21.33
CA ASN A 49 -5.52 -23.42 22.43
C ASN A 49 -6.50 -23.52 23.62
N MET A 50 -7.49 -22.61 23.71
CA MET A 50 -8.47 -22.59 24.79
C MET A 50 -9.62 -23.57 24.62
N ASP A 51 -9.82 -24.12 23.41
CA ASP A 51 -10.96 -24.96 23.07
C ASP A 51 -10.61 -26.45 22.98
N LYS A 52 -11.49 -27.29 23.56
CA LYS A 52 -11.48 -28.75 23.38
C LYS A 52 -12.22 -29.21 22.11
N VAL A 53 -12.48 -28.29 21.18
CA VAL A 53 -13.24 -28.56 19.93
C VAL A 53 -12.40 -29.31 18.93
N THR A 54 -12.96 -30.34 18.30
CA THR A 54 -12.34 -31.01 17.15
C THR A 54 -12.33 -30.06 15.96
N LEU A 55 -11.14 -29.58 15.58
CA LEU A 55 -10.97 -28.64 14.48
C LEU A 55 -11.14 -29.35 13.13
N SER A 56 -11.76 -28.65 12.16
CA SER A 56 -11.79 -29.10 10.76
C SER A 56 -10.36 -29.06 10.17
N GLN A 57 -10.15 -29.79 9.06
CA GLN A 57 -8.85 -29.74 8.36
C GLN A 57 -8.46 -28.29 7.97
N LYS A 58 -9.42 -27.48 7.52
CA LYS A 58 -9.21 -26.06 7.23
C LYS A 58 -8.73 -25.30 8.44
N SER A 59 -9.41 -25.44 9.58
CA SER A 59 -9.03 -24.75 10.83
C SER A 59 -7.68 -25.21 11.39
N LEU A 60 -7.33 -26.50 11.19
CA LEU A 60 -5.99 -26.98 11.50
C LEU A 60 -4.92 -26.34 10.61
N LEU A 61 -5.21 -26.18 9.32
CA LEU A 61 -4.31 -25.50 8.39
C LEU A 61 -4.14 -24.03 8.74
N ASP A 62 -5.22 -23.29 9.00
CA ASP A 62 -5.17 -21.91 9.45
C ASP A 62 -4.31 -21.74 10.71
N LYS A 63 -4.45 -22.68 11.67
CA LYS A 63 -3.62 -22.73 12.88
C LYS A 63 -2.15 -23.02 12.57
N ALA A 64 -1.86 -23.93 11.64
CA ALA A 64 -0.50 -24.24 11.22
C ALA A 64 0.17 -23.04 10.53
N ILE A 65 -0.57 -22.35 9.67
CA ILE A 65 -0.14 -21.13 8.99
C ILE A 65 0.16 -20.04 10.03
N ALA A 66 -0.73 -19.80 10.98
CA ALA A 66 -0.51 -18.84 12.06
C ALA A 66 0.75 -19.18 12.88
N ALA A 67 0.99 -20.45 13.18
CA ALA A 67 2.18 -20.90 13.90
C ALA A 67 3.48 -20.62 13.09
N ILE A 68 3.48 -20.83 11.78
CA ILE A 68 4.63 -20.48 10.92
C ILE A 68 4.84 -18.96 10.89
N ILE A 69 3.80 -18.16 10.76
CA ILE A 69 3.89 -16.70 10.68
C ILE A 69 4.44 -16.12 11.99
N THR A 70 4.10 -16.74 13.14
CA THR A 70 4.65 -16.40 14.46
C THR A 70 5.96 -17.13 14.81
N GLU A 71 6.53 -17.86 13.83
CA GLU A 71 7.81 -18.57 13.93
C GLU A 71 7.82 -19.74 14.93
N ASP A 72 6.65 -20.26 15.34
CA ASP A 72 6.52 -21.48 16.15
C ASP A 72 6.49 -22.73 15.25
N LEU A 73 7.68 -23.11 14.75
CA LEU A 73 7.84 -24.29 13.88
C LEU A 73 7.48 -25.59 14.58
N VAL A 74 7.65 -25.69 15.91
CA VAL A 74 7.35 -26.91 16.69
C VAL A 74 5.84 -27.15 16.70
N LEU A 75 5.06 -26.12 17.01
CA LEU A 75 3.60 -26.19 16.95
C LEU A 75 3.11 -26.47 15.54
N ALA A 76 3.68 -25.76 14.55
CA ALA A 76 3.32 -25.93 13.14
C ALA A 76 3.55 -27.39 12.68
N LEU A 77 4.70 -28.00 13.02
CA LEU A 77 5.02 -29.40 12.69
C LEU A 77 4.01 -30.38 13.32
N LYS A 78 3.71 -30.21 14.61
CA LYS A 78 2.73 -31.06 15.31
C LYS A 78 1.36 -31.04 14.63
N ILE A 79 0.95 -29.86 14.15
CA ILE A 79 -0.32 -29.71 13.43
C ILE A 79 -0.22 -30.30 12.02
N ALA A 80 0.88 -30.06 11.31
CA ALA A 80 1.14 -30.61 9.98
C ALA A 80 1.13 -32.14 9.99
N ASP A 81 1.75 -32.81 10.97
CA ASP A 81 1.70 -34.26 11.13
C ASP A 81 0.26 -34.79 11.32
N LYS A 82 -0.57 -34.06 12.06
CA LYS A 82 -1.99 -34.40 12.21
C LYS A 82 -2.74 -34.27 10.88
N ILE A 83 -2.51 -33.16 10.12
CA ILE A 83 -3.12 -32.98 8.80
C ILE A 83 -2.69 -34.10 7.85
N LEU A 84 -1.40 -34.44 7.82
CA LEU A 84 -0.84 -35.49 6.94
C LEU A 84 -1.29 -36.90 7.31
N SER A 85 -1.69 -37.15 8.56
CA SER A 85 -2.27 -38.43 8.96
C SER A 85 -3.64 -38.69 8.30
N GLU A 86 -4.39 -37.62 7.99
CA GLU A 86 -5.70 -37.68 7.35
C GLU A 86 -5.61 -37.42 5.83
N ASN A 87 -4.74 -36.48 5.42
CA ASN A 87 -4.51 -36.09 4.03
C ASN A 87 -3.01 -36.02 3.72
N LYS A 88 -2.45 -37.14 3.25
CA LYS A 88 -1.00 -37.27 2.98
C LYS A 88 -0.44 -36.31 1.93
N ASN A 89 -1.30 -35.73 1.08
CA ASN A 89 -0.89 -34.87 -0.01
C ASN A 89 -1.21 -33.39 0.24
N ASN A 90 -1.53 -32.97 1.47
CA ASN A 90 -1.73 -31.55 1.76
C ASN A 90 -0.42 -30.76 1.55
N PRO A 91 -0.38 -29.82 0.59
CA PRO A 91 0.88 -29.19 0.15
C PRO A 91 1.52 -28.33 1.24
N GLU A 92 0.74 -27.57 2.01
CA GLU A 92 1.27 -26.70 3.06
C GLU A 92 1.83 -27.51 4.22
N ALA A 93 1.13 -28.57 4.62
CA ALA A 93 1.59 -29.48 5.67
C ALA A 93 2.87 -30.22 5.25
N LEU A 94 2.99 -30.62 3.97
CA LEU A 94 4.22 -31.20 3.43
C LEU A 94 5.38 -30.19 3.47
N ILE A 95 5.14 -28.93 3.08
CA ILE A 95 6.15 -27.88 3.13
C ILE A 95 6.60 -27.61 4.57
N ILE A 96 5.68 -27.53 5.53
CA ILE A 96 6.01 -27.36 6.95
C ILE A 96 6.88 -28.54 7.44
N LYS A 97 6.48 -29.77 7.14
CA LYS A 97 7.24 -30.97 7.52
C LYS A 97 8.62 -30.98 6.89
N THR A 98 8.72 -30.72 5.59
CA THR A 98 10.00 -30.65 4.87
C THR A 98 10.90 -29.54 5.44
N THR A 99 10.33 -28.38 5.77
CA THR A 99 11.07 -27.27 6.41
C THR A 99 11.64 -27.71 7.77
N SER A 100 10.86 -28.41 8.59
CA SER A 100 11.33 -28.90 9.88
C SER A 100 12.45 -29.93 9.72
N LEU A 101 12.26 -30.92 8.83
CA LEU A 101 13.31 -31.92 8.53
C LEU A 101 14.59 -31.24 8.01
N TYR A 102 14.43 -30.19 7.20
CA TYR A 102 15.56 -29.44 6.67
C TYR A 102 16.33 -28.71 7.79
N LYS A 103 15.65 -28.07 8.71
CA LYS A 103 16.25 -27.42 9.90
C LYS A 103 17.00 -28.41 10.77
N ASP A 104 16.46 -29.61 10.93
CA ASP A 104 17.07 -30.71 11.68
C ASP A 104 18.20 -31.44 10.91
N LYS A 105 18.51 -31.01 9.68
CA LYS A 105 19.49 -31.64 8.77
C LYS A 105 19.18 -33.10 8.44
N LYS A 106 17.91 -33.50 8.50
CA LYS A 106 17.42 -34.85 8.18
C LYS A 106 17.17 -35.00 6.67
N PHE A 107 18.20 -34.79 5.87
CA PHE A 107 18.08 -34.74 4.41
C PHE A 107 17.64 -36.07 3.78
N LYS A 108 18.00 -37.22 4.38
CA LYS A 108 17.54 -38.53 3.93
C LYS A 108 16.02 -38.66 4.07
N ASP A 109 15.48 -38.20 5.20
CA ASP A 109 14.04 -38.28 5.48
C ASP A 109 13.23 -37.39 4.51
N ILE A 110 13.83 -36.29 4.05
CA ILE A 110 13.19 -35.43 3.00
C ILE A 110 13.11 -36.17 1.67
N ILE A 111 14.16 -36.86 1.26
CA ILE A 111 14.18 -37.64 0.00
C ILE A 111 13.16 -38.80 0.12
N GLU A 112 13.17 -39.51 1.23
CA GLU A 112 12.21 -40.58 1.51
C GLU A 112 10.76 -40.08 1.53
N LEU A 113 10.52 -38.92 2.15
CA LEU A 113 9.19 -38.28 2.15
C LEU A 113 8.70 -38.00 0.73
N ARG A 114 9.58 -37.47 -0.15
CA ARG A 114 9.28 -37.21 -1.55
C ARG A 114 9.00 -38.49 -2.33
N ASP A 115 9.88 -39.50 -2.19
CA ASP A 115 9.81 -40.74 -2.95
C ASP A 115 8.57 -41.60 -2.57
N ASN A 116 8.09 -41.46 -1.34
CA ASN A 116 6.89 -42.15 -0.83
C ASN A 116 5.58 -41.40 -1.11
N MET A 117 5.59 -40.28 -1.83
CA MET A 117 4.37 -39.57 -2.22
C MET A 117 3.64 -40.30 -3.31
N LEU A 118 2.31 -40.45 -3.18
CA LEU A 118 1.45 -41.07 -4.19
C LEU A 118 1.41 -40.33 -5.51
N GLN A 119 1.59 -39.00 -5.45
CA GLN A 119 1.73 -38.10 -6.61
C GLN A 119 2.83 -37.05 -6.31
N PRO A 120 3.68 -36.73 -7.30
CA PRO A 120 4.68 -35.68 -7.14
C PRO A 120 4.03 -34.33 -6.79
N SER A 121 4.63 -33.61 -5.83
CA SER A 121 4.23 -32.24 -5.53
C SER A 121 5.13 -31.28 -6.30
N GLU A 122 4.61 -30.70 -7.39
CA GLU A 122 5.33 -29.71 -8.19
C GLU A 122 5.82 -28.51 -7.33
N LEU A 123 5.00 -28.12 -6.34
CA LEU A 123 5.35 -27.01 -5.42
C LEU A 123 6.51 -27.40 -4.48
N LEU A 124 6.49 -28.62 -3.92
CA LEU A 124 7.58 -29.12 -3.08
C LEU A 124 8.89 -29.21 -3.89
N ASP A 125 8.81 -29.76 -5.11
CA ASP A 125 9.95 -29.88 -6.01
C ASP A 125 10.48 -28.50 -6.40
N PHE A 126 9.59 -27.56 -6.75
CA PHE A 126 10.01 -26.19 -7.06
C PHE A 126 10.75 -25.52 -5.91
N ILE A 127 10.28 -25.69 -4.68
CA ILE A 127 10.85 -25.02 -3.50
C ILE A 127 12.19 -25.70 -3.11
N PHE A 128 12.19 -27.01 -2.91
CA PHE A 128 13.27 -27.71 -2.23
C PHE A 128 14.26 -28.42 -3.16
N PHE A 129 13.92 -28.69 -4.42
CA PHE A 129 14.74 -29.49 -5.31
C PHE A 129 15.16 -28.74 -6.57
N ALA A 130 16.37 -29.11 -7.09
CA ALA A 130 16.85 -28.75 -8.41
C ALA A 130 17.52 -29.98 -9.01
N ASP A 131 17.11 -30.42 -10.22
CA ASP A 131 17.63 -31.62 -10.89
C ASP A 131 17.68 -32.85 -9.95
N ASN A 132 16.60 -33.07 -9.20
CA ASN A 132 16.47 -34.12 -8.17
C ASN A 132 17.43 -34.02 -6.98
N ARG A 133 18.11 -32.90 -6.79
CA ARG A 133 18.98 -32.65 -5.65
C ARG A 133 18.37 -31.60 -4.72
N LEU A 134 18.55 -31.76 -3.42
CA LEU A 134 18.16 -30.75 -2.45
C LEU A 134 18.93 -29.44 -2.67
N LYS A 135 18.22 -28.31 -2.71
CA LYS A 135 18.80 -26.96 -2.73
C LYS A 135 19.40 -26.63 -1.37
N ASN A 136 20.32 -25.65 -1.31
CA ASN A 136 20.78 -25.10 -0.03
C ASN A 136 19.76 -24.12 0.56
N ASN A 137 19.92 -23.73 1.83
CA ASN A 137 19.01 -22.83 2.58
C ASN A 137 18.71 -21.54 1.83
N SER A 138 19.75 -20.86 1.36
CA SER A 138 19.62 -19.57 0.69
C SER A 138 18.83 -19.70 -0.63
N THR A 139 19.11 -20.76 -1.41
CA THR A 139 18.39 -21.03 -2.66
C THR A 139 16.91 -21.34 -2.42
N ILE A 140 16.60 -22.14 -1.36
CA ILE A 140 15.22 -22.43 -0.97
C ILE A 140 14.51 -21.16 -0.50
N SER A 141 15.16 -20.40 0.37
CA SER A 141 14.62 -19.14 0.90
C SER A 141 14.34 -18.14 -0.23
N ASN A 142 15.25 -18.00 -1.19
CA ASN A 142 15.05 -17.14 -2.35
C ASN A 142 13.92 -17.63 -3.27
N ALA A 143 13.77 -18.94 -3.47
CA ALA A 143 12.65 -19.48 -4.25
C ALA A 143 11.29 -19.16 -3.62
N LEU A 144 11.18 -19.20 -2.29
CA LEU A 144 9.98 -18.79 -1.56
C LEU A 144 9.71 -17.29 -1.71
N VAL A 145 10.74 -16.46 -1.63
CA VAL A 145 10.63 -15.00 -1.84
C VAL A 145 10.20 -14.68 -3.27
N GLU A 146 10.75 -15.38 -4.28
CA GLU A 146 10.34 -15.19 -5.67
C GLU A 146 8.90 -15.62 -5.95
N LEU A 147 8.44 -16.70 -5.30
CA LEU A 147 7.04 -17.14 -5.36
C LEU A 147 6.11 -16.02 -4.89
N VAL A 148 6.43 -15.38 -3.78
CA VAL A 148 5.66 -14.25 -3.24
C VAL A 148 5.74 -13.04 -4.16
N SER A 149 6.94 -12.64 -4.60
CA SER A 149 7.13 -11.47 -5.45
C SER A 149 6.41 -11.59 -6.79
N SER A 150 6.42 -12.77 -7.41
CA SER A 150 5.72 -13.03 -8.67
C SER A 150 4.19 -12.98 -8.52
N SER A 151 3.67 -13.39 -7.36
CA SER A 151 2.24 -13.28 -7.05
C SER A 151 1.79 -11.83 -6.86
N TYR A 152 2.67 -10.99 -6.33
CA TYR A 152 2.40 -9.58 -6.08
C TYR A 152 2.42 -8.71 -7.36
N SER A 153 3.25 -9.08 -8.33
CA SER A 153 3.43 -8.32 -9.59
C SER A 153 2.29 -8.50 -10.60
N ASN A 154 1.45 -9.50 -10.44
CA ASN A 154 0.33 -9.80 -11.35
C ASN A 154 -0.94 -9.06 -10.94
N ASN A 155 -1.00 -7.76 -11.06
CA ASN A 155 -2.12 -6.77 -10.98
C ASN A 155 -3.55 -7.20 -10.52
N GLU A 156 -3.74 -8.38 -9.94
CA GLU A 156 -4.99 -8.85 -9.34
C GLU A 156 -4.94 -8.73 -7.80
N GLN A 157 -4.60 -7.55 -7.28
CA GLN A 157 -4.51 -7.29 -5.82
C GLN A 157 -5.77 -7.71 -5.05
N SER A 158 -6.95 -7.64 -5.66
CA SER A 158 -8.22 -8.04 -5.04
C SER A 158 -8.35 -9.55 -4.76
N ARG A 159 -7.41 -10.39 -5.27
CA ARG A 159 -7.42 -11.85 -5.11
C ARG A 159 -6.23 -12.42 -4.32
N LEU A 160 -5.35 -11.57 -3.80
CA LEU A 160 -4.18 -12.03 -3.06
C LEU A 160 -4.58 -12.59 -1.69
N ASN A 161 -4.18 -13.82 -1.43
CA ASN A 161 -4.31 -14.41 -0.10
C ASN A 161 -3.10 -14.07 0.76
N TYR A 162 -3.17 -12.96 1.49
CA TYR A 162 -2.07 -12.46 2.35
C TYR A 162 -1.62 -13.47 3.38
N ASN A 163 -2.49 -14.35 3.89
CA ASN A 163 -2.10 -15.41 4.81
C ASN A 163 -1.07 -16.36 4.19
N PHE A 164 -1.23 -16.73 2.92
CA PHE A 164 -0.25 -17.56 2.22
C PHE A 164 1.05 -16.80 1.91
N LEU A 165 0.96 -15.54 1.52
CA LEU A 165 2.17 -14.74 1.25
C LEU A 165 3.00 -14.57 2.53
N LEU A 166 2.37 -14.27 3.66
CA LEU A 166 2.99 -14.20 4.98
C LEU A 166 3.55 -15.56 5.43
N PHE A 167 2.86 -16.66 5.14
CA PHE A 167 3.33 -18.00 5.39
C PHE A 167 4.64 -18.30 4.66
N TYR A 168 4.70 -18.08 3.34
CA TYR A 168 5.91 -18.34 2.55
C TYR A 168 7.08 -17.43 2.91
N THR A 169 6.85 -16.15 3.17
CA THR A 169 7.92 -15.25 3.64
C THR A 169 8.43 -15.64 5.02
N SER A 170 7.57 -16.13 5.90
CA SER A 170 7.98 -16.62 7.22
C SER A 170 8.80 -17.92 7.12
N LEU A 171 8.43 -18.85 6.23
CA LEU A 171 9.23 -20.03 5.94
C LEU A 171 10.60 -19.67 5.35
N ALA A 172 10.66 -18.69 4.47
CA ALA A 172 11.92 -18.20 3.91
C ALA A 172 12.86 -17.71 5.03
N LYS A 173 12.33 -16.94 5.98
CA LYS A 173 13.07 -16.46 7.15
C LYS A 173 13.49 -17.59 8.10
N ILE A 174 12.63 -18.57 8.33
CA ILE A 174 12.94 -19.76 9.17
C ILE A 174 14.10 -20.55 8.54
N LEU A 175 14.12 -20.74 7.23
CA LEU A 175 15.16 -21.50 6.52
C LEU A 175 16.47 -20.73 6.40
N ASP A 176 16.41 -19.44 6.10
CA ASP A 176 17.57 -18.57 6.05
C ASP A 176 17.36 -17.29 6.89
N PRO A 177 17.77 -17.30 8.17
CA PRO A 177 17.66 -16.14 9.03
C PRO A 177 18.37 -14.87 8.55
N LYS A 178 19.26 -14.97 7.56
CA LYS A 178 19.98 -13.83 6.98
C LYS A 178 19.30 -13.29 5.71
N ASN A 179 18.17 -13.84 5.29
CA ASN A 179 17.44 -13.34 4.14
C ASN A 179 16.60 -12.10 4.53
N ASP A 180 17.26 -10.94 4.53
CA ASP A 180 16.61 -9.67 4.86
C ASP A 180 15.56 -9.26 3.83
N ARG A 181 15.67 -9.70 2.56
CA ARG A 181 14.64 -9.50 1.54
C ARG A 181 13.31 -10.15 1.96
N ALA A 182 13.36 -11.36 2.53
CA ALA A 182 12.17 -12.00 3.08
C ALA A 182 11.54 -11.19 4.22
N MET A 183 12.38 -10.57 5.08
CA MET A 183 11.90 -9.71 6.16
C MET A 183 11.25 -8.43 5.65
N ILE A 184 11.84 -7.77 4.67
CA ILE A 184 11.27 -6.56 4.04
C ILE A 184 9.88 -6.87 3.47
N ILE A 185 9.77 -7.92 2.65
CA ILE A 185 8.49 -8.32 2.04
C ILE A 185 7.47 -8.72 3.12
N LYS A 186 7.89 -9.44 4.16
CA LYS A 186 7.02 -9.79 5.30
C LYS A 186 6.48 -8.54 5.99
N ALA A 187 7.32 -7.53 6.21
CA ALA A 187 6.91 -6.27 6.82
C ALA A 187 5.95 -5.48 5.92
N GLU A 188 6.24 -5.40 4.61
CA GLU A 188 5.35 -4.78 3.62
C GLU A 188 3.97 -5.45 3.61
N LEU A 189 3.91 -6.78 3.62
CA LEU A 189 2.66 -7.54 3.68
C LEU A 189 1.87 -7.23 4.95
N PHE A 190 2.53 -7.13 6.11
CA PHE A 190 1.87 -6.72 7.36
C PHE A 190 1.33 -5.30 7.31
N SER A 191 2.07 -4.37 6.70
CA SER A 191 1.59 -3.00 6.49
C SER A 191 0.36 -2.95 5.57
N GLN A 192 0.36 -3.74 4.49
CA GLN A 192 -0.78 -3.82 3.56
C GLN A 192 -2.08 -4.34 4.20
N VAL A 193 -1.97 -5.15 5.25
CA VAL A 193 -3.13 -5.67 6.00
C VAL A 193 -3.42 -4.90 7.29
N GLY A 194 -2.84 -3.70 7.44
CA GLY A 194 -3.09 -2.82 8.59
C GLY A 194 -2.41 -3.25 9.90
N GLN A 195 -1.45 -4.19 9.85
CA GLN A 195 -0.67 -4.63 11.00
C GLN A 195 0.63 -3.81 11.12
N ASP A 196 0.49 -2.49 11.14
CA ASP A 196 1.58 -1.53 11.04
C ASP A 196 2.63 -1.65 12.16
N LYS A 197 2.18 -1.95 13.38
CA LYS A 197 3.10 -2.16 14.50
C LYS A 197 4.01 -3.37 14.27
N VAL A 198 3.46 -4.47 13.75
CA VAL A 198 4.23 -5.67 13.43
C VAL A 198 5.22 -5.38 12.30
N ALA A 199 4.79 -4.66 11.26
CA ALA A 199 5.65 -4.23 10.17
C ALA A 199 6.82 -3.38 10.69
N SER A 200 6.54 -2.38 11.52
CA SER A 200 7.54 -1.51 12.14
C SER A 200 8.57 -2.29 12.96
N ASP A 201 8.11 -3.24 13.80
CA ASP A 201 8.99 -4.10 14.60
C ASP A 201 9.90 -4.99 13.75
N ILE A 202 9.47 -5.38 12.55
CA ILE A 202 10.28 -6.15 11.60
C ILE A 202 11.31 -5.24 10.92
N TYR A 203 10.92 -4.07 10.40
CA TYR A 203 11.85 -3.12 9.79
C TYR A 203 12.97 -2.71 10.75
N ALA A 204 12.65 -2.47 12.02
CA ALA A 204 13.62 -2.10 13.05
C ALA A 204 14.68 -3.19 13.34
N LYS A 205 14.42 -4.45 12.97
CA LYS A 205 15.34 -5.59 13.18
C LYS A 205 16.27 -5.88 12.02
N ILE A 206 16.16 -5.16 10.90
CA ILE A 206 17.06 -5.31 9.76
C ILE A 206 18.46 -4.84 10.16
N ASP A 207 19.48 -5.69 9.93
CA ASP A 207 20.86 -5.41 10.29
C ASP A 207 21.41 -4.20 9.52
N LYS A 208 22.25 -3.40 10.19
CA LYS A 208 22.93 -2.24 9.57
C LYS A 208 23.84 -2.60 8.41
N GLU A 209 24.39 -3.80 8.42
CA GLU A 209 25.24 -4.33 7.35
C GLU A 209 24.44 -4.88 6.15
N SER A 210 23.11 -4.95 6.28
CA SER A 210 22.25 -5.41 5.20
C SER A 210 22.16 -4.40 4.06
N ILE A 211 22.22 -4.89 2.82
CA ILE A 211 21.96 -4.07 1.62
C ILE A 211 20.55 -3.46 1.62
N TYR A 212 19.62 -4.02 2.37
CA TYR A 212 18.24 -3.58 2.51
C TYR A 212 18.03 -2.64 3.72
N TYR A 213 19.09 -2.33 4.47
CA TYR A 213 18.95 -1.53 5.69
C TYR A 213 18.33 -0.17 5.44
N LEU A 214 18.80 0.58 4.45
CA LEU A 214 18.27 1.91 4.14
C LEU A 214 16.80 1.85 3.67
N ASP A 215 16.43 0.83 2.90
CA ASP A 215 15.03 0.62 2.46
C ASP A 215 14.13 0.35 3.68
N ALA A 216 14.60 -0.46 4.62
CA ALA A 216 13.90 -0.72 5.88
C ALA A 216 13.72 0.56 6.71
N GLN A 217 14.79 1.39 6.83
CA GLN A 217 14.71 2.65 7.57
C GLN A 217 13.75 3.65 6.90
N ASN A 218 13.74 3.72 5.57
CA ASN A 218 12.80 4.54 4.82
C ASN A 218 11.34 4.08 5.01
N SER A 219 11.10 2.76 5.01
CA SER A 219 9.77 2.21 5.26
C SER A 219 9.32 2.47 6.70
N LEU A 220 10.24 2.35 7.66
CA LEU A 220 10.01 2.69 9.06
C LEU A 220 9.68 4.17 9.27
N ALA A 221 10.40 5.07 8.58
CA ALA A 221 10.13 6.49 8.64
C ALA A 221 8.73 6.84 8.08
N ARG A 222 8.36 6.26 6.93
CA ARG A 222 7.01 6.40 6.36
C ARG A 222 5.93 5.87 7.31
N HIS A 223 6.19 4.72 7.97
CA HIS A 223 5.26 4.19 8.97
C HIS A 223 5.03 5.18 10.12
N TYR A 224 6.09 5.79 10.65
CA TYR A 224 5.98 6.79 11.71
C TYR A 224 5.19 8.03 11.27
N LEU A 225 5.31 8.43 10.02
CA LEU A 225 4.58 9.57 9.46
C LEU A 225 3.06 9.43 9.58
N PHE A 226 2.52 8.22 9.42
CA PHE A 226 1.08 8.00 9.36
C PHE A 226 0.46 7.39 10.63
N ASN A 227 1.27 6.79 11.51
CA ASN A 227 0.75 5.92 12.60
C ASN A 227 1.15 6.38 14.01
N ASN A 228 1.71 7.56 14.18
CA ASN A 228 2.14 8.08 15.47
C ASN A 228 1.56 9.47 15.74
N THR A 229 1.58 9.91 17.02
CA THR A 229 1.37 11.34 17.32
C THR A 229 2.46 12.18 16.66
N TYR A 230 2.18 13.47 16.45
CA TYR A 230 3.12 14.37 15.81
C TYR A 230 4.50 14.36 16.50
N GLU A 231 4.53 14.51 17.82
CA GLU A 231 5.76 14.60 18.62
C GLU A 231 6.57 13.29 18.60
N GLU A 232 5.88 12.14 18.65
CA GLU A 232 6.53 10.84 18.55
C GLU A 232 7.10 10.59 17.16
N ALA A 233 6.33 10.90 16.11
CA ALA A 233 6.76 10.76 14.73
C ALA A 233 7.97 11.65 14.43
N GLU A 234 7.91 12.93 14.81
CA GLU A 234 9.00 13.88 14.62
C GLU A 234 10.29 13.37 15.27
N THR A 235 10.21 12.97 16.54
CA THR A 235 11.39 12.49 17.29
C THR A 235 11.99 11.24 16.62
N LYS A 236 11.16 10.29 16.21
CA LYS A 236 11.61 9.05 15.58
C LYS A 236 12.21 9.30 14.19
N ILE A 237 11.57 10.11 13.35
CA ILE A 237 12.05 10.40 12.00
C ILE A 237 13.37 11.19 12.07
N LYS A 238 13.47 12.20 12.93
CA LYS A 238 14.73 12.94 13.17
C LYS A 238 15.86 12.00 13.58
N SER A 239 15.61 11.10 14.54
CA SER A 239 16.59 10.12 14.97
C SER A 239 17.04 9.20 13.83
N LEU A 240 16.13 8.79 12.94
CA LEU A 240 16.49 7.99 11.75
C LEU A 240 17.38 8.79 10.78
N VAL A 241 17.09 10.07 10.55
CA VAL A 241 17.91 10.94 9.69
C VAL A 241 19.33 11.07 10.27
N GLU A 242 19.45 11.40 11.54
CA GLU A 242 20.74 11.58 12.24
C GLU A 242 21.57 10.30 12.26
N ASN A 243 20.96 9.17 12.61
CA ASN A 243 21.64 7.87 12.72
C ASN A 243 22.06 7.27 11.38
N ASN A 244 21.56 7.81 10.26
CA ASN A 244 21.87 7.36 8.91
C ASN A 244 22.60 8.42 8.07
N ASN A 245 23.48 9.21 8.70
CA ASN A 245 24.33 10.22 8.05
C ASN A 245 23.53 11.18 7.15
N ASN A 246 22.36 11.61 7.61
CA ASN A 246 21.48 12.49 6.85
C ASN A 246 21.13 11.94 5.46
N ASN A 247 20.81 10.66 5.39
CA ASN A 247 20.43 10.00 4.14
C ASN A 247 19.35 10.78 3.39
N TYR A 248 19.54 11.00 2.09
CA TYR A 248 18.66 11.80 1.23
C TYR A 248 17.19 11.40 1.33
N SER A 249 16.89 10.09 1.24
CA SER A 249 15.49 9.61 1.27
C SER A 249 14.84 9.83 2.65
N LEU A 250 15.60 9.66 3.74
CA LEU A 250 15.13 9.95 5.09
C LEU A 250 14.93 11.44 5.34
N LYS A 251 15.84 12.32 4.84
CA LYS A 251 15.64 13.77 4.85
C LYS A 251 14.37 14.15 4.09
N LYS A 252 14.16 13.58 2.91
CA LYS A 252 12.93 13.80 2.14
C LYS A 252 11.70 13.42 2.96
N THR A 253 11.70 12.25 3.62
CA THR A 253 10.59 11.82 4.48
C THR A 253 10.35 12.79 5.63
N LEU A 254 11.40 13.39 6.21
CA LEU A 254 11.27 14.44 7.25
C LEU A 254 10.62 15.72 6.69
N GLY A 255 11.05 16.16 5.51
CA GLY A 255 10.42 17.30 4.82
C GLY A 255 8.94 17.03 4.50
N ASP A 256 8.63 15.85 3.98
CA ASP A 256 7.25 15.43 3.71
C ASP A 256 6.42 15.35 4.99
N PHE A 257 6.99 14.85 6.11
CA PHE A 257 6.34 14.84 7.41
C PHE A 257 5.92 16.25 7.86
N TYR A 258 6.82 17.21 7.77
CA TYR A 258 6.49 18.59 8.11
C TYR A 258 5.43 19.18 7.19
N ARG A 259 5.53 18.93 5.88
CA ARG A 259 4.55 19.41 4.90
C ARG A 259 3.15 18.84 5.15
N TYR A 260 3.02 17.53 5.39
CA TYR A 260 1.71 16.89 5.71
C TYR A 260 1.10 17.44 7.00
N ASN A 261 1.93 17.80 7.97
CA ASN A 261 1.47 18.42 9.22
C ASN A 261 1.33 19.94 9.13
N LYS A 262 1.28 20.51 7.92
CA LYS A 262 1.13 21.96 7.67
C LYS A 262 2.22 22.81 8.35
N LYS A 263 3.38 22.22 8.68
CA LYS A 263 4.56 22.90 9.24
C LYS A 263 5.49 23.36 8.11
N TYR A 264 4.94 24.22 7.24
CA TYR A 264 5.60 24.58 5.98
C TYR A 264 6.98 25.20 6.15
N ASP A 265 7.21 26.03 7.16
CA ASP A 265 8.53 26.62 7.40
C ASP A 265 9.60 25.57 7.69
N LEU A 266 9.28 24.58 8.53
CA LEU A 266 10.18 23.46 8.81
C LEU A 266 10.41 22.57 7.58
N ALA A 267 9.38 22.37 6.75
CA ALA A 267 9.53 21.65 5.50
C ALA A 267 10.44 22.39 4.51
N LEU A 268 10.27 23.71 4.38
CA LEU A 268 11.11 24.58 3.56
C LEU A 268 12.57 24.52 3.97
N ASP A 269 12.87 24.57 5.29
CA ASP A 269 14.23 24.47 5.80
C ASP A 269 14.90 23.15 5.38
N VAL A 270 14.18 22.02 5.49
CA VAL A 270 14.68 20.71 5.08
C VAL A 270 14.91 20.65 3.57
N TYR A 271 13.95 21.09 2.76
CA TYR A 271 14.07 21.08 1.29
C TYR A 271 15.16 22.03 0.80
N ASP A 272 15.33 23.19 1.45
CA ASP A 272 16.41 24.14 1.16
C ASP A 272 17.79 23.53 1.42
N GLU A 273 17.94 22.81 2.53
CA GLU A 273 19.18 22.09 2.84
C GLU A 273 19.47 21.04 1.78
N MET A 274 18.46 20.24 1.40
CA MET A 274 18.60 19.21 0.37
C MET A 274 19.01 19.77 -0.99
N ILE A 275 18.46 20.93 -1.37
CA ILE A 275 18.82 21.61 -2.65
C ILE A 275 20.25 22.17 -2.59
N LYS A 276 20.70 22.68 -1.44
CA LYS A 276 22.08 23.18 -1.25
C LYS A 276 23.12 22.06 -1.32
N GLU A 277 22.78 20.86 -0.91
CA GLU A 277 23.65 19.68 -0.99
C GLU A 277 23.89 19.17 -2.43
N ASN A 278 23.23 19.81 -3.41
CA ASN A 278 23.36 19.56 -4.85
C ASN A 278 23.30 18.07 -5.24
N GLN A 279 22.26 17.40 -4.77
CA GLN A 279 21.95 16.03 -5.11
C GLN A 279 21.37 15.95 -6.54
N ASP A 280 21.65 14.87 -7.24
CA ASP A 280 21.03 14.60 -8.54
C ASP A 280 19.51 14.37 -8.37
N ASP A 281 18.74 14.64 -9.46
CA ASP A 281 17.30 14.40 -9.57
C ASP A 281 16.41 15.16 -8.54
N LEU A 282 16.70 16.45 -8.36
CA LEU A 282 16.00 17.35 -7.42
C LEU A 282 14.58 17.78 -7.89
N TRP A 283 14.05 17.28 -9.01
CA TRP A 283 12.75 17.73 -9.53
C TRP A 283 11.63 17.60 -8.49
N ASN A 284 11.64 16.49 -7.73
CA ASN A 284 10.62 16.23 -6.71
C ASN A 284 10.78 17.14 -5.48
N ILE A 285 12.00 17.56 -5.13
CA ILE A 285 12.23 18.49 -4.02
C ILE A 285 11.74 19.88 -4.37
N PHE A 286 12.04 20.37 -5.59
CA PHE A 286 11.48 21.63 -6.08
C PHE A 286 9.93 21.56 -6.13
N TYR A 287 9.37 20.44 -6.57
CA TYR A 287 7.92 20.24 -6.57
C TYR A 287 7.32 20.33 -5.15
N MET A 288 7.87 19.61 -4.18
CA MET A 288 7.38 19.61 -2.79
C MET A 288 7.58 20.97 -2.12
N ARG A 289 8.70 21.64 -2.38
CA ARG A 289 8.95 23.00 -1.89
C ARG A 289 7.99 24.01 -2.52
N GLY A 290 7.71 23.87 -3.81
CA GLY A 290 6.71 24.67 -4.51
C GLY A 290 5.31 24.55 -3.90
N ILE A 291 4.89 23.33 -3.51
CA ILE A 291 3.63 23.13 -2.77
C ILE A 291 3.67 23.90 -1.43
N CYS A 292 4.76 23.83 -0.68
CA CYS A 292 4.86 24.58 0.58
C CYS A 292 4.73 26.10 0.38
N TYR A 293 5.36 26.65 -0.66
CA TYR A 293 5.23 28.06 -1.00
C TYR A 293 3.80 28.43 -1.43
N GLU A 294 3.15 27.59 -2.20
CA GLU A 294 1.76 27.79 -2.61
C GLU A 294 0.83 27.81 -1.40
N GLN A 295 0.96 26.86 -0.48
CA GLN A 295 0.18 26.79 0.75
C GLN A 295 0.44 27.96 1.73
N LYS A 296 1.53 28.68 1.55
CA LYS A 296 1.85 29.95 2.25
C LYS A 296 1.43 31.20 1.49
N ASP A 297 0.71 31.04 0.37
CA ASP A 297 0.34 32.12 -0.56
C ASP A 297 1.56 32.87 -1.18
N GLU A 298 2.72 32.20 -1.22
CA GLU A 298 3.96 32.74 -1.81
C GLU A 298 4.08 32.29 -3.28
N TRP A 299 3.05 32.58 -4.09
CA TRP A 299 2.89 32.08 -5.45
C TRP A 299 4.11 32.28 -6.36
N TYR A 300 4.76 33.43 -6.28
CA TYR A 300 5.94 33.70 -7.12
C TYR A 300 7.06 32.66 -6.90
N LEU A 301 7.28 32.25 -5.65
CA LEU A 301 8.27 31.23 -5.31
C LEU A 301 7.80 29.84 -5.70
N ALA A 302 6.51 29.55 -5.52
CA ALA A 302 5.90 28.30 -5.95
C ALA A 302 6.02 28.09 -7.47
N GLU A 303 5.65 29.11 -8.26
CA GLU A 303 5.76 29.08 -9.73
C GLU A 303 7.20 28.83 -10.18
N LYS A 304 8.17 29.52 -9.58
CA LYS A 304 9.60 29.33 -9.88
C LYS A 304 10.04 27.88 -9.63
N ASP A 305 9.62 27.28 -8.53
CA ASP A 305 9.99 25.93 -8.15
C ASP A 305 9.30 24.88 -9.04
N PHE A 306 8.02 25.06 -9.37
CA PHE A 306 7.33 24.16 -10.31
C PHE A 306 7.95 24.23 -11.70
N LEU A 307 8.32 25.42 -12.18
CA LEU A 307 9.04 25.56 -13.46
C LEU A 307 10.39 24.85 -13.40
N ARG A 308 11.15 25.02 -12.30
CA ARG A 308 12.44 24.36 -12.13
C ARG A 308 12.29 22.84 -12.08
N SER A 309 11.25 22.33 -11.43
CA SER A 309 10.91 20.91 -11.43
C SER A 309 10.68 20.38 -12.85
N LEU A 310 9.91 21.10 -13.67
CA LEU A 310 9.64 20.72 -15.07
C LEU A 310 10.85 20.89 -16.00
N GLU A 311 11.80 21.79 -15.71
CA GLU A 311 13.08 21.87 -16.44
C GLU A 311 13.92 20.62 -16.22
N ILE A 312 13.95 20.08 -15.00
CA ILE A 312 14.70 18.87 -14.64
C ILE A 312 13.99 17.63 -15.19
N ARG A 313 12.67 17.54 -14.99
CA ARG A 313 11.86 16.41 -15.44
C ARG A 313 10.60 16.88 -16.17
N PRO A 314 10.70 17.11 -17.50
CA PRO A 314 9.57 17.53 -18.32
C PRO A 314 8.41 16.52 -18.31
N GLY A 315 7.19 17.02 -18.52
CA GLY A 315 6.01 16.16 -18.69
C GLY A 315 5.53 15.46 -17.42
N THR A 316 6.01 15.84 -16.24
CA THR A 316 5.56 15.24 -14.97
C THR A 316 4.12 15.67 -14.67
N PRO A 317 3.11 14.75 -14.72
CA PRO A 317 1.69 15.15 -14.71
C PRO A 317 1.28 15.97 -13.49
N ASN A 318 1.75 15.57 -12.29
CA ASN A 318 1.40 16.27 -11.06
C ASN A 318 1.96 17.71 -11.03
N VAL A 319 3.20 17.91 -11.52
CA VAL A 319 3.81 19.22 -11.55
C VAL A 319 3.14 20.12 -12.60
N LEU A 320 2.81 19.55 -13.78
CA LEU A 320 2.01 20.24 -14.80
C LEU A 320 0.67 20.69 -14.22
N ASN A 321 0.00 19.80 -13.49
CA ASN A 321 -1.29 20.09 -12.86
C ASN A 321 -1.19 21.24 -11.82
N TYR A 322 -0.29 21.15 -10.85
CA TYR A 322 -0.14 22.18 -9.82
C TYR A 322 0.19 23.56 -10.41
N LEU A 323 1.15 23.62 -11.34
CA LEU A 323 1.53 24.87 -11.97
C LEU A 323 0.39 25.47 -12.80
N ALA A 324 -0.26 24.63 -13.60
CA ALA A 324 -1.35 25.07 -14.49
C ALA A 324 -2.58 25.49 -13.70
N TYR A 325 -2.99 24.71 -12.67
CA TYR A 325 -4.08 25.05 -11.78
C TYR A 325 -3.84 26.37 -11.05
N GLY A 326 -2.64 26.56 -10.48
CA GLY A 326 -2.28 27.81 -9.83
C GLY A 326 -2.35 29.04 -10.77
N TRP A 327 -2.08 28.88 -12.07
CA TRP A 327 -2.32 29.94 -13.06
C TRP A 327 -3.80 30.13 -13.35
N VAL A 328 -4.60 29.06 -13.43
CA VAL A 328 -6.06 29.10 -13.66
C VAL A 328 -6.77 29.83 -12.53
N GLU A 329 -6.43 29.54 -11.27
CA GLU A 329 -6.99 30.23 -10.11
C GLU A 329 -6.74 31.74 -10.10
N ARG A 330 -5.60 32.14 -10.67
CA ARG A 330 -5.19 33.56 -10.77
C ARG A 330 -5.59 34.22 -12.09
N ASP A 331 -6.37 33.54 -12.92
CA ASP A 331 -6.80 33.99 -14.25
C ASP A 331 -5.63 34.44 -15.16
N ILE A 332 -4.45 33.79 -15.03
CA ILE A 332 -3.26 34.09 -15.82
C ILE A 332 -2.86 32.89 -16.70
N LYS A 333 -2.24 33.16 -17.83
CA LYS A 333 -1.67 32.16 -18.76
C LYS A 333 -2.65 31.02 -19.12
N LEU A 334 -3.96 31.28 -19.20
CA LEU A 334 -5.03 30.27 -19.35
C LEU A 334 -4.81 29.33 -20.57
N ASP A 335 -4.32 29.86 -21.72
CA ASP A 335 -4.05 29.03 -22.91
C ASP A 335 -2.88 28.05 -22.69
N ARG A 336 -1.88 28.45 -21.91
CA ARG A 336 -0.75 27.60 -21.56
C ARG A 336 -1.17 26.57 -20.52
N SER A 337 -1.96 26.98 -19.53
CA SER A 337 -2.51 26.11 -18.50
C SER A 337 -3.34 24.98 -19.12
N LEU A 338 -4.24 25.32 -20.05
CA LEU A 338 -5.06 24.34 -20.73
C LEU A 338 -4.22 23.27 -21.44
N LYS A 339 -3.19 23.65 -22.20
CA LYS A 339 -2.29 22.70 -22.86
C LYS A 339 -1.55 21.80 -21.88
N MET A 340 -1.09 22.35 -20.75
CA MET A 340 -0.40 21.58 -19.73
C MET A 340 -1.33 20.59 -19.03
N LEU A 341 -2.58 20.99 -18.77
CA LEU A 341 -3.59 20.12 -18.18
C LEU A 341 -4.04 19.01 -19.14
N GLU A 342 -4.16 19.32 -20.44
CA GLU A 342 -4.40 18.30 -21.47
C GLU A 342 -3.25 17.29 -21.56
N GLU A 343 -2.00 17.74 -21.44
CA GLU A 343 -0.82 16.85 -21.37
C GLU A 343 -0.86 15.97 -20.11
N ALA A 344 -1.14 16.55 -18.96
CA ALA A 344 -1.27 15.84 -17.70
C ALA A 344 -2.41 14.80 -17.75
N TYR A 345 -3.57 15.18 -18.28
CA TYR A 345 -4.74 14.30 -18.45
C TYR A 345 -4.44 13.15 -19.41
N LYS A 346 -3.73 13.39 -20.50
CA LYS A 346 -3.33 12.33 -21.44
C LYS A 346 -2.42 11.29 -20.76
N ALA A 347 -1.56 11.72 -19.85
CA ALA A 347 -0.67 10.83 -19.10
C ALA A 347 -1.40 10.07 -17.99
N ASN A 348 -2.37 10.70 -17.31
CA ASN A 348 -3.13 10.12 -16.19
C ASN A 348 -4.65 10.35 -16.39
N PRO A 349 -5.32 9.61 -17.30
CA PRO A 349 -6.70 9.90 -17.71
C PRO A 349 -7.76 9.57 -16.65
N ASP A 350 -7.41 8.86 -15.58
CA ASP A 350 -8.31 8.46 -14.48
C ASP A 350 -8.05 9.24 -13.18
N SER A 351 -7.15 10.22 -13.21
CA SER A 351 -6.85 11.06 -12.05
C SER A 351 -7.91 12.16 -11.91
N PHE A 352 -8.81 12.00 -10.93
CA PHE A 352 -9.93 12.93 -10.73
C PHE A 352 -9.46 14.39 -10.54
N TYR A 353 -8.40 14.65 -9.77
CA TYR A 353 -7.88 15.99 -9.52
C TYR A 353 -7.25 16.65 -10.76
N ILE A 354 -6.69 15.88 -11.71
CA ILE A 354 -6.23 16.41 -13.00
C ILE A 354 -7.42 16.75 -13.90
N ILE A 355 -8.45 15.90 -13.89
CA ILE A 355 -9.67 16.12 -14.66
C ILE A 355 -10.40 17.34 -14.14
N ASP A 356 -10.51 17.51 -12.81
CA ASP A 356 -11.09 18.68 -12.16
C ASP A 356 -10.39 19.97 -12.60
N SER A 357 -9.06 20.03 -12.46
CA SER A 357 -8.26 21.18 -12.89
C SER A 357 -8.44 21.51 -14.39
N LEU A 358 -8.55 20.48 -15.23
CA LEU A 358 -8.81 20.65 -16.66
C LEU A 358 -10.23 21.21 -16.92
N ALA A 359 -11.24 20.68 -16.21
CA ALA A 359 -12.61 21.18 -16.27
C ALA A 359 -12.68 22.64 -15.82
N TRP A 360 -11.99 22.98 -14.73
CA TRP A 360 -11.91 24.33 -14.21
C TRP A 360 -11.23 25.31 -15.19
N ALA A 361 -10.16 24.87 -15.86
CA ALA A 361 -9.53 25.65 -16.93
C ALA A 361 -10.48 25.90 -18.11
N HIS A 362 -11.28 24.92 -18.52
CA HIS A 362 -12.34 25.10 -19.53
C HIS A 362 -13.42 26.08 -19.04
N PHE A 363 -13.83 25.98 -17.77
CA PHE A 363 -14.79 26.91 -17.16
C PHE A 363 -14.29 28.36 -17.22
N LYS A 364 -13.07 28.63 -16.77
CA LYS A 364 -12.45 29.97 -16.83
C LYS A 364 -12.33 30.51 -18.27
N LYS A 365 -12.23 29.63 -19.25
CA LYS A 365 -12.24 29.99 -20.66
C LYS A 365 -13.64 30.08 -21.26
N ASN A 366 -14.69 29.95 -20.45
CA ASN A 366 -16.10 29.94 -20.88
C ASN A 366 -16.47 28.78 -21.84
N ASN A 367 -15.72 27.69 -21.82
CA ASN A 367 -16.02 26.45 -22.54
C ASN A 367 -16.93 25.56 -21.69
N LEU A 368 -18.11 26.05 -21.33
CA LEU A 368 -19.00 25.50 -20.30
C LEU A 368 -19.41 24.05 -20.57
N SER A 369 -19.69 23.68 -21.83
CA SER A 369 -20.12 22.31 -22.15
C SER A 369 -19.01 21.28 -21.91
N GLU A 370 -17.76 21.61 -22.23
CA GLU A 370 -16.63 20.71 -21.98
C GLU A 370 -16.27 20.68 -20.49
N ALA A 371 -16.35 21.83 -19.81
CA ALA A 371 -16.18 21.90 -18.36
C ALA A 371 -17.17 20.98 -17.63
N ALA A 372 -18.48 21.06 -17.98
CA ALA A 372 -19.50 20.21 -17.39
C ALA A 372 -19.22 18.71 -17.64
N ARG A 373 -18.93 18.35 -18.90
CA ARG A 373 -18.65 16.96 -19.28
C ARG A 373 -17.47 16.36 -18.49
N LEU A 374 -16.40 17.14 -18.31
CA LEU A 374 -15.22 16.70 -17.54
C LEU A 374 -15.53 16.61 -16.06
N MET A 375 -16.24 17.59 -15.48
CA MET A 375 -16.58 17.60 -14.06
C MET A 375 -17.60 16.50 -13.70
N GLU A 376 -18.56 16.20 -14.57
CA GLU A 376 -19.44 15.03 -14.43
C GLU A 376 -18.62 13.73 -14.36
N LYS A 377 -17.55 13.59 -15.18
CA LYS A 377 -16.62 12.45 -15.10
C LYS A 377 -15.88 12.42 -13.76
N VAL A 378 -15.52 13.59 -13.19
CA VAL A 378 -14.88 13.65 -11.85
C VAL A 378 -15.83 13.07 -10.81
N ILE A 379 -17.11 13.47 -10.82
CA ILE A 379 -18.10 12.99 -9.84
C ILE A 379 -18.36 11.48 -9.99
N ASP A 380 -18.31 10.94 -11.21
CA ASP A 380 -18.42 9.49 -11.45
C ASP A 380 -17.24 8.71 -10.82
N ILE A 381 -16.04 9.28 -10.84
CA ILE A 381 -14.81 8.66 -10.28
C ILE A 381 -14.72 8.85 -8.77
N ALA A 382 -15.02 10.06 -8.29
CA ALA A 382 -14.84 10.51 -6.91
C ALA A 382 -16.08 11.28 -6.42
N PRO A 383 -17.20 10.59 -6.14
CA PRO A 383 -18.48 11.25 -5.81
C PRO A 383 -18.49 11.96 -4.44
N GLY A 384 -17.46 11.75 -3.60
CA GLY A 384 -17.35 12.35 -2.27
C GLY A 384 -16.51 13.63 -2.21
N GLU A 385 -16.01 14.13 -3.34
CA GLU A 385 -15.14 15.31 -3.36
C GLU A 385 -15.93 16.63 -3.35
N ALA A 386 -16.00 17.27 -2.18
CA ALA A 386 -16.81 18.47 -1.94
C ALA A 386 -16.42 19.64 -2.86
N ILE A 387 -15.11 19.86 -3.09
CA ILE A 387 -14.61 20.92 -3.97
C ILE A 387 -15.06 20.70 -5.41
N SER A 388 -15.00 19.46 -5.92
CA SER A 388 -15.43 19.13 -7.28
C SER A 388 -16.94 19.29 -7.46
N LEU A 389 -17.73 19.01 -6.44
CA LEU A 389 -19.17 19.26 -6.43
C LEU A 389 -19.49 20.76 -6.46
N ASP A 390 -18.74 21.58 -5.74
CA ASP A 390 -18.86 23.04 -5.79
C ASP A 390 -18.53 23.57 -7.20
N HIS A 391 -17.40 23.13 -7.79
CA HIS A 391 -17.02 23.48 -9.16
C HIS A 391 -18.12 23.10 -10.16
N LEU A 392 -18.74 21.91 -10.04
CA LEU A 392 -19.83 21.50 -10.92
C LEU A 392 -21.07 22.40 -10.74
N GLY A 393 -21.36 22.78 -9.51
CA GLY A 393 -22.40 23.76 -9.20
C GLY A 393 -22.16 25.11 -9.90
N ASP A 394 -20.95 25.64 -9.84
CA ASP A 394 -20.56 26.89 -10.49
C ASP A 394 -20.68 26.80 -12.02
N ILE A 395 -20.26 25.68 -12.61
CA ILE A 395 -20.37 25.42 -14.05
C ILE A 395 -21.84 25.39 -14.46
N TYR A 396 -22.71 24.67 -13.74
CA TYR A 396 -24.13 24.63 -14.06
C TYR A 396 -24.82 25.98 -13.85
N TYR A 397 -24.42 26.74 -12.85
CA TYR A 397 -24.94 28.09 -12.66
C TYR A 397 -24.58 29.00 -13.86
N ALA A 398 -23.35 28.96 -14.34
CA ALA A 398 -22.91 29.67 -15.53
C ALA A 398 -23.66 29.22 -16.80
N MET A 399 -24.07 27.96 -16.88
CA MET A 399 -24.92 27.41 -17.94
C MET A 399 -26.41 27.78 -17.79
N ASN A 400 -26.78 28.59 -16.80
CA ASN A 400 -28.17 28.93 -16.43
C ASN A 400 -29.01 27.71 -15.99
N ARG A 401 -28.37 26.64 -15.53
CA ARG A 401 -28.98 25.42 -15.00
C ARG A 401 -29.10 25.53 -13.47
N LYS A 402 -29.89 26.50 -13.02
CA LYS A 402 -29.97 26.89 -11.59
C LYS A 402 -30.35 25.76 -10.64
N ARG A 403 -31.24 24.83 -11.06
CA ARG A 403 -31.69 23.73 -10.19
C ARG A 403 -30.57 22.73 -9.92
N GLU A 404 -29.82 22.41 -10.96
CA GLU A 404 -28.67 21.53 -10.86
C GLU A 404 -27.54 22.19 -10.05
N ALA A 405 -27.28 23.46 -10.25
CA ALA A 405 -26.31 24.21 -9.44
C ALA A 405 -26.63 24.12 -7.95
N ILE A 406 -27.89 24.42 -7.55
CA ILE A 406 -28.34 24.32 -6.16
C ILE A 406 -28.13 22.90 -5.62
N HIS A 407 -28.47 21.88 -6.39
CA HIS A 407 -28.33 20.49 -5.99
C HIS A 407 -26.87 20.13 -5.67
N PHE A 408 -25.93 20.50 -6.54
CA PHE A 408 -24.51 20.17 -6.34
C PHE A 408 -23.86 21.00 -5.23
N TRP A 409 -24.19 22.28 -5.08
CA TRP A 409 -23.75 23.08 -3.95
C TRP A 409 -24.28 22.57 -2.60
N GLN A 410 -25.52 22.06 -2.54
CA GLN A 410 -26.04 21.41 -1.33
C GLN A 410 -25.26 20.14 -0.99
N GLN A 411 -24.95 19.30 -1.99
CA GLN A 411 -24.12 18.11 -1.78
C GLN A 411 -22.69 18.49 -1.35
N ALA A 412 -22.10 19.54 -1.93
CA ALA A 412 -20.80 20.04 -1.52
C ALA A 412 -20.79 20.41 -0.03
N LEU A 413 -21.82 21.13 0.47
CA LEU A 413 -21.94 21.45 1.90
C LEU A 413 -22.12 20.24 2.80
N GLU A 414 -22.87 19.22 2.35
CA GLU A 414 -23.09 17.99 3.12
C GLU A 414 -21.81 17.18 3.29
N LEU A 415 -20.88 17.26 2.33
CA LEU A 415 -19.65 16.47 2.28
C LEU A 415 -18.40 17.27 2.67
N ALA A 416 -18.51 18.61 2.77
CA ALA A 416 -17.36 19.47 3.08
C ALA A 416 -16.77 19.15 4.46
N GLU A 417 -15.47 18.90 4.46
CA GLU A 417 -14.65 18.81 5.67
C GLU A 417 -14.11 20.20 6.04
N PRO A 418 -13.73 20.45 7.30
CA PRO A 418 -13.19 21.77 7.71
C PRO A 418 -11.96 22.19 6.89
N GLU A 419 -11.20 21.25 6.37
CA GLU A 419 -10.01 21.45 5.57
C GLU A 419 -10.29 21.94 4.15
N ASP A 420 -11.50 21.73 3.63
CA ASP A 420 -11.90 22.13 2.27
C ASP A 420 -12.09 23.64 2.14
N GLU A 421 -12.39 24.34 3.24
CA GLU A 421 -12.52 25.81 3.34
C GLU A 421 -13.57 26.42 2.38
N ILE A 422 -14.53 25.61 1.87
CA ILE A 422 -15.55 26.03 0.89
C ILE A 422 -16.90 26.40 1.53
N THR A 423 -17.12 26.05 2.78
CA THR A 423 -18.44 26.10 3.43
C THR A 423 -19.09 27.48 3.37
N GLU A 424 -18.33 28.55 3.69
CA GLU A 424 -18.86 29.92 3.71
C GLU A 424 -19.19 30.42 2.29
N ASP A 425 -18.36 30.10 1.31
CA ASP A 425 -18.54 30.51 -0.07
C ASP A 425 -19.77 29.82 -0.68
N VAL A 426 -19.87 28.50 -0.54
CA VAL A 426 -20.99 27.70 -1.06
C VAL A 426 -22.32 28.12 -0.41
N GLN A 427 -22.31 28.39 0.91
CA GLN A 427 -23.51 28.89 1.59
C GLN A 427 -23.94 30.25 1.02
N SER A 428 -22.98 31.16 0.78
CA SER A 428 -23.24 32.46 0.17
C SER A 428 -23.84 32.34 -1.23
N LYS A 429 -23.33 31.40 -2.06
CA LYS A 429 -23.88 31.11 -3.40
C LYS A 429 -25.34 30.68 -3.31
N LEU A 430 -25.69 29.78 -2.40
CA LEU A 430 -27.05 29.29 -2.16
C LEU A 430 -28.00 30.39 -1.66
N ASP A 431 -27.54 31.23 -0.74
CA ASP A 431 -28.35 32.35 -0.20
C ASP A 431 -28.66 33.38 -1.28
N ASN A 432 -27.67 33.71 -2.12
CA ASN A 432 -27.84 34.65 -3.22
C ASN A 432 -28.85 34.17 -4.29
N ILE A 433 -28.82 32.86 -4.61
CA ILE A 433 -29.76 32.33 -5.62
C ILE A 433 -31.19 32.23 -5.08
N ASN A 434 -31.38 32.06 -3.76
CA ASN A 434 -32.70 32.02 -3.11
C ASN A 434 -33.31 33.42 -2.90
N ALA A 435 -32.49 34.47 -2.91
CA ALA A 435 -32.92 35.85 -2.73
C ALA A 435 -33.34 36.53 -4.03
N GLY A 436 -33.06 35.99 -5.20
CA GLY A 436 -33.37 36.55 -6.52
C GLY A 436 -34.33 35.70 -7.33
#